data_e354813dd621f02ce4b88afdd10a80be
#
_entry.id   e354813dd621f02ce4b88afdd10a80be
#
_cell.length_a   1.000
_cell.length_b   1.000
_cell.length_c   1.000
_cell.angle_alpha   90.00
_cell.angle_beta   90.00
_cell.angle_gamma   90.00
#
_symmetry.space_group_name_H-M   'P 1'
#
loop_
_entity.id
_entity.type
_entity.pdbx_description
1 polymer ?
#
loop_
_entity_poly.entity_id
_entity_poly.type
_entity_poly.pdbx_seq_one_letter_code
_entity_poly.pdbx_strand_id
1 'polypeptide(L)'
;MKSTSGILLFILLSAGAIAFSRAPLYTCEKIKLFKAHGVVVWSTPNRSLGIFYKSSLAIDADGAFRAYHPVDRLGLDSLAHAGHRGNWWALVTDNEEKSGRPILQGDSDPAPGYYVSTTALYNADNSNVRDPRRYVDAAAIPYIVLHPKVLNYARLGDFATVVNLQNGKTSAAIAADESAPNLPVGEASIALAEALGVDSSPRTGGKNGDIAYLVYPGSGNGKPRRVQEIVANSRDLFETWGGVSKLNSCLMASSADANR
;
A
#
# COMPACT_ATOMS: atom_id res chain seq x y z
N MET A 1 -21.12 57.40 64.25
CA MET A 1 -21.88 56.91 63.13
C MET A 1 -20.88 56.71 61.99
N LYS A 2 -20.53 55.41 61.70
CA LYS A 2 -19.63 55.02 60.61
C LYS A 2 -20.45 54.24 59.61
N SER A 3 -20.59 54.75 58.39
CA SER A 3 -21.26 54.13 57.25
C SER A 3 -20.26 53.21 56.56
N THR A 4 -20.57 51.96 56.44
CA THR A 4 -19.81 50.97 55.66
C THR A 4 -20.55 50.75 54.34
N SER A 5 -19.99 51.26 53.25
CA SER A 5 -20.46 50.96 51.87
C SER A 5 -19.91 49.57 51.44
N GLY A 6 -20.80 48.63 51.24
CA GLY A 6 -20.45 47.34 50.61
C GLY A 6 -20.46 47.45 49.11
N ILE A 7 -19.34 47.08 48.49
CA ILE A 7 -19.19 46.95 47.01
C ILE A 7 -19.63 45.56 46.62
N LEU A 8 -20.69 45.47 45.83
CA LEU A 8 -21.18 44.22 45.27
C LEU A 8 -20.41 43.94 43.94
N LEU A 9 -19.55 42.91 43.95
CA LEU A 9 -18.79 42.51 42.77
C LEU A 9 -19.63 41.53 41.92
N PHE A 10 -20.16 42.01 40.80
CA PHE A 10 -20.82 41.13 39.82
C PHE A 10 -19.77 40.38 38.98
N ILE A 11 -19.65 39.06 39.17
CA ILE A 11 -18.85 38.18 38.30
C ILE A 11 -19.75 37.80 37.15
N LEU A 12 -19.48 38.36 35.93
CA LEU A 12 -20.06 37.90 34.68
C LEU A 12 -19.36 36.60 34.23
N LEU A 13 -20.02 35.47 34.42
CA LEU A 13 -19.63 34.20 33.79
C LEU A 13 -19.99 34.23 32.29
N SER A 14 -19.02 34.46 31.43
CA SER A 14 -19.19 34.28 30.01
C SER A 14 -19.16 32.77 29.69
N ALA A 15 -20.30 32.16 29.40
CA ALA A 15 -20.41 30.83 28.86
C ALA A 15 -19.88 30.83 27.41
N GLY A 16 -18.62 30.48 27.24
CA GLY A 16 -18.05 30.24 25.92
C GLY A 16 -18.72 29.00 25.29
N ALA A 17 -19.55 29.19 24.28
CA ALA A 17 -20.09 28.10 23.48
C ALA A 17 -18.94 27.45 22.72
N ILE A 18 -18.57 26.23 23.11
CA ILE A 18 -17.67 25.39 22.34
C ILE A 18 -18.43 24.95 21.08
N ALA A 19 -18.17 25.62 19.97
CA ALA A 19 -18.66 25.20 18.66
C ALA A 19 -17.97 23.87 18.30
N PHE A 20 -18.67 22.76 18.48
CA PHE A 20 -18.26 21.50 17.87
C PHE A 20 -18.39 21.65 16.36
N SER A 21 -17.26 21.88 15.70
CA SER A 21 -17.19 21.75 14.24
C SER A 21 -17.49 20.29 13.89
N ARG A 22 -18.72 20.03 13.42
CA ARG A 22 -19.05 18.75 12.80
C ARG A 22 -18.18 18.62 11.55
N ALA A 23 -17.28 17.63 11.53
CA ALA A 23 -16.60 17.26 10.31
C ALA A 23 -17.64 17.06 9.18
N PRO A 24 -17.38 17.54 7.97
CA PRO A 24 -18.32 17.39 6.87
C PRO A 24 -18.65 15.90 6.69
N LEU A 25 -19.93 15.56 6.72
CA LEU A 25 -20.41 14.23 6.37
C LEU A 25 -20.24 14.07 4.84
N TYR A 26 -19.15 13.43 4.43
CA TYR A 26 -18.97 13.05 3.04
C TYR A 26 -20.02 12.00 2.67
N THR A 27 -20.89 12.33 1.72
CA THR A 27 -21.67 11.31 0.99
C THR A 27 -20.70 10.63 0.03
N CYS A 28 -20.56 9.32 0.13
CA CYS A 28 -19.69 8.58 -0.77
C CYS A 28 -20.52 7.96 -1.89
N GLU A 29 -20.49 8.58 -3.06
CA GLU A 29 -20.90 7.92 -4.29
C GLU A 29 -19.82 6.97 -4.73
N LYS A 30 -20.18 5.68 -4.90
CA LYS A 30 -19.24 4.63 -5.31
C LYS A 30 -19.85 3.67 -6.30
N ILE A 31 -19.01 3.18 -7.20
CA ILE A 31 -19.36 2.19 -8.23
C ILE A 31 -18.60 0.92 -7.92
N LYS A 32 -19.33 -0.21 -7.83
CA LYS A 32 -18.70 -1.52 -7.70
C LYS A 32 -18.01 -1.90 -9.01
N LEU A 33 -16.71 -2.15 -8.96
CA LEU A 33 -15.96 -2.63 -10.12
C LEU A 33 -16.03 -4.15 -10.24
N PHE A 34 -15.70 -4.86 -9.16
CA PHE A 34 -15.75 -6.32 -9.11
C PHE A 34 -15.68 -6.84 -7.67
N LYS A 35 -15.80 -8.16 -7.52
CA LYS A 35 -15.51 -8.91 -6.29
C LYS A 35 -14.49 -10.00 -6.60
N ALA A 36 -13.47 -10.14 -5.76
CA ALA A 36 -12.49 -11.22 -5.83
C ALA A 36 -12.11 -11.68 -4.42
N HIS A 37 -12.06 -12.98 -4.18
CA HIS A 37 -11.67 -13.59 -2.90
C HIS A 37 -12.35 -12.94 -1.67
N GLY A 38 -13.64 -12.63 -1.78
CA GLY A 38 -14.41 -11.98 -0.71
C GLY A 38 -14.29 -10.45 -0.66
N VAL A 39 -13.29 -9.85 -1.29
CA VAL A 39 -13.04 -8.41 -1.32
C VAL A 39 -13.86 -7.76 -2.43
N VAL A 40 -14.61 -6.71 -2.11
CA VAL A 40 -15.30 -5.87 -3.09
C VAL A 40 -14.43 -4.66 -3.37
N VAL A 41 -14.14 -4.45 -4.65
CA VAL A 41 -13.36 -3.30 -5.12
C VAL A 41 -14.33 -2.27 -5.71
N TRP A 42 -14.17 -1.03 -5.27
CA TRP A 42 -15.00 0.11 -5.61
C TRP A 42 -14.19 1.17 -6.33
N SER A 43 -14.86 2.02 -7.09
CA SER A 43 -14.31 3.29 -7.56
C SER A 43 -15.24 4.44 -7.22
N THR A 44 -14.71 5.66 -7.22
CA THR A 44 -15.54 6.86 -7.34
C THR A 44 -16.16 6.95 -8.74
N PRO A 45 -17.25 7.71 -8.96
CA PRO A 45 -17.86 7.87 -10.28
C PRO A 45 -16.88 8.30 -11.36
N ASN A 46 -15.95 9.21 -11.02
CA ASN A 46 -14.77 9.46 -11.84
C ASN A 46 -13.65 8.47 -11.45
N ARG A 47 -13.49 7.41 -12.23
CA ARG A 47 -12.54 6.32 -11.94
C ARG A 47 -11.09 6.78 -11.78
N SER A 48 -10.71 7.88 -12.43
CA SER A 48 -9.36 8.45 -12.31
C SER A 48 -9.07 9.04 -10.92
N LEU A 49 -10.09 9.30 -10.10
CA LEU A 49 -9.91 9.87 -8.77
C LEU A 49 -9.59 8.83 -7.70
N GLY A 50 -10.00 7.58 -7.86
CA GLY A 50 -9.64 6.56 -6.88
C GLY A 50 -10.36 5.24 -7.04
N ILE A 51 -9.61 4.16 -6.85
CA ILE A 51 -10.09 2.80 -6.67
C ILE A 51 -9.79 2.42 -5.23
N PHE A 52 -10.78 1.93 -4.50
CA PHE A 52 -10.59 1.62 -3.08
C PHE A 52 -11.26 0.31 -2.67
N TYR A 53 -10.67 -0.32 -1.67
CA TYR A 53 -11.16 -1.56 -1.08
C TYR A 53 -10.63 -1.73 0.34
N LYS A 54 -11.30 -2.60 1.11
CA LYS A 54 -10.83 -3.06 2.42
C LYS A 54 -10.47 -4.54 2.32
N SER A 55 -9.28 -4.90 2.79
CA SER A 55 -8.78 -6.26 2.74
C SER A 55 -7.85 -6.61 3.89
N SER A 56 -7.27 -7.80 3.87
CA SER A 56 -6.08 -8.19 4.60
C SER A 56 -4.83 -7.49 4.02
N LEU A 57 -3.69 -7.70 4.66
CA LEU A 57 -2.38 -7.34 4.16
C LEU A 57 -1.48 -8.57 4.28
N ALA A 58 -1.14 -9.21 3.17
CA ALA A 58 -0.06 -10.17 3.06
C ALA A 58 1.26 -9.44 2.79
N ILE A 59 2.38 -10.02 3.22
CA ILE A 59 3.68 -9.36 3.07
C ILE A 59 4.39 -9.92 1.85
N ASP A 60 4.77 -9.02 0.96
CA ASP A 60 5.58 -9.31 -0.21
C ASP A 60 7.04 -8.89 0.04
N ALA A 61 7.97 -9.80 -0.26
CA ALA A 61 9.41 -9.58 -0.17
C ALA A 61 10.07 -9.36 -1.53
N ASP A 62 9.32 -9.44 -2.62
CA ASP A 62 9.86 -9.40 -3.97
C ASP A 62 10.61 -8.09 -4.24
N GLY A 63 11.75 -8.21 -4.93
CA GLY A 63 12.67 -7.10 -5.16
C GLY A 63 13.58 -6.74 -3.99
N ALA A 64 13.31 -7.19 -2.75
CA ALA A 64 14.24 -6.95 -1.65
C ALA A 64 15.56 -7.68 -1.88
N PHE A 65 16.68 -7.02 -1.59
CA PHE A 65 18.00 -7.57 -1.85
C PHE A 65 18.27 -8.89 -1.10
N ARG A 66 17.62 -9.09 0.04
CA ARG A 66 17.71 -10.31 0.86
C ARG A 66 16.43 -11.14 0.86
N ALA A 67 15.56 -10.96 -0.12
CA ALA A 67 14.29 -11.68 -0.20
C ALA A 67 14.52 -13.19 -0.09
N TYR A 68 15.35 -13.75 -0.95
CA TYR A 68 15.50 -15.21 -1.12
C TYR A 68 16.95 -15.64 -1.12
N HIS A 69 17.23 -16.81 -0.50
CA HIS A 69 18.57 -17.35 -0.38
C HIS A 69 18.58 -18.87 -0.68
N PRO A 70 19.68 -19.44 -1.24
CA PRO A 70 19.79 -20.89 -1.46
C PRO A 70 19.58 -21.74 -0.21
N VAL A 71 20.02 -21.23 0.95
CA VAL A 71 19.68 -21.76 2.26
C VAL A 71 18.44 -21.03 2.76
N ASP A 72 17.26 -21.57 2.54
CA ASP A 72 15.95 -20.93 2.70
C ASP A 72 15.82 -20.06 3.98
N ARG A 73 16.27 -20.58 5.14
CA ARG A 73 16.19 -19.87 6.44
C ARG A 73 16.98 -18.57 6.52
N LEU A 74 17.87 -18.27 5.57
CA LEU A 74 18.64 -17.02 5.51
C LEU A 74 17.92 -15.94 4.71
N GLY A 75 16.94 -16.29 3.87
CA GLY A 75 16.10 -15.36 3.17
C GLY A 75 15.08 -14.67 4.11
N LEU A 76 14.69 -13.46 3.79
CA LEU A 76 13.58 -12.76 4.45
C LEU A 76 12.29 -13.55 4.29
N ASP A 77 12.10 -14.13 3.11
CA ASP A 77 10.93 -14.96 2.80
C ASP A 77 11.31 -16.40 2.42
N SER A 78 10.29 -17.26 2.37
CA SER A 78 10.44 -18.63 1.92
C SER A 78 10.71 -18.68 0.42
N LEU A 79 11.72 -19.43 0.01
CA LEU A 79 12.05 -19.60 -1.41
C LEU A 79 10.87 -20.16 -2.22
N ALA A 80 9.96 -20.88 -1.58
CA ALA A 80 8.75 -21.39 -2.21
C ALA A 80 7.80 -20.26 -2.69
N HIS A 81 7.89 -19.07 -2.11
CA HIS A 81 7.13 -17.89 -2.56
C HIS A 81 7.72 -17.26 -3.83
N ALA A 82 9.01 -17.49 -4.12
CA ALA A 82 9.63 -17.05 -5.38
C ALA A 82 9.47 -18.04 -6.54
N GLY A 83 8.94 -19.22 -6.28
CA GLY A 83 8.81 -20.27 -7.27
C GLY A 83 9.42 -21.59 -6.83
N HIS A 84 9.68 -22.44 -7.80
CA HIS A 84 10.32 -23.73 -7.60
C HIS A 84 11.17 -24.10 -8.83
N ARG A 85 12.03 -25.09 -8.70
CA ARG A 85 12.86 -25.57 -9.80
C ARG A 85 12.01 -25.82 -11.06
N GLY A 86 12.41 -25.17 -12.16
CA GLY A 86 11.71 -25.22 -13.44
C GLY A 86 10.59 -24.19 -13.62
N ASN A 87 10.26 -23.40 -12.57
CA ASN A 87 9.29 -22.32 -12.68
C ASN A 87 9.52 -21.27 -11.58
N TRP A 88 10.49 -20.37 -11.78
CA TRP A 88 10.81 -19.24 -10.92
C TRP A 88 10.10 -17.99 -11.42
N TRP A 89 9.13 -17.48 -10.67
CA TRP A 89 8.35 -16.30 -11.09
C TRP A 89 8.84 -14.99 -10.48
N ALA A 90 9.57 -15.03 -9.36
CA ALA A 90 10.07 -13.85 -8.66
C ALA A 90 11.61 -13.74 -8.64
N LEU A 91 12.31 -14.54 -9.45
CA LEU A 91 13.77 -14.55 -9.52
C LEU A 91 14.28 -14.34 -10.94
N VAL A 92 15.38 -13.62 -11.05
CA VAL A 92 16.19 -13.59 -12.28
C VAL A 92 16.88 -14.95 -12.47
N THR A 93 16.84 -15.46 -13.69
CA THR A 93 17.46 -16.72 -14.07
C THR A 93 18.55 -16.51 -15.14
N ASP A 94 19.40 -17.51 -15.32
CA ASP A 94 20.57 -17.45 -16.22
C ASP A 94 20.18 -17.32 -17.72
N ASN A 95 18.99 -17.79 -18.09
CA ASN A 95 18.45 -17.74 -19.44
C ASN A 95 17.25 -16.81 -19.58
N GLU A 96 16.92 -16.02 -18.54
CA GLU A 96 15.77 -15.09 -18.49
C GLU A 96 14.40 -15.78 -18.60
N GLU A 97 14.36 -17.12 -18.59
CA GLU A 97 13.14 -17.92 -18.59
C GLU A 97 12.86 -18.46 -17.20
N LYS A 98 11.60 -18.62 -16.81
CA LYS A 98 11.21 -19.18 -15.51
C LYS A 98 11.82 -20.58 -15.23
N SER A 99 12.18 -21.33 -16.27
CA SER A 99 12.81 -22.64 -16.19
C SER A 99 14.31 -22.63 -15.92
N GLY A 100 14.96 -21.47 -16.03
CA GLY A 100 16.39 -21.30 -15.84
C GLY A 100 16.85 -21.50 -14.39
N ARG A 101 18.14 -21.32 -14.15
CA ARG A 101 18.73 -21.37 -12.81
C ARG A 101 18.74 -19.97 -12.21
N PRO A 102 18.24 -19.78 -10.96
CA PRO A 102 18.29 -18.51 -10.29
C PRO A 102 19.72 -17.97 -10.16
N ILE A 103 19.88 -16.67 -10.39
CA ILE A 103 21.16 -15.96 -10.33
C ILE A 103 21.38 -15.45 -8.90
N LEU A 104 22.58 -15.63 -8.39
CA LEU A 104 23.06 -15.06 -7.13
C LEU A 104 23.65 -13.67 -7.38
N GLN A 105 23.44 -12.78 -6.43
CA GLN A 105 24.13 -11.52 -6.31
C GLN A 105 25.64 -11.75 -6.08
N GLY A 106 26.46 -11.01 -6.81
CA GLY A 106 27.92 -11.04 -6.71
C GLY A 106 28.46 -10.12 -5.62
N ASP A 107 29.79 -10.10 -5.45
CA ASP A 107 30.49 -9.35 -4.37
C ASP A 107 30.22 -7.83 -4.40
N SER A 108 29.94 -7.25 -5.55
CA SER A 108 29.63 -5.82 -5.72
C SER A 108 28.14 -5.46 -5.54
N ASP A 109 27.29 -6.47 -5.36
CA ASP A 109 25.86 -6.27 -5.18
C ASP A 109 25.49 -6.03 -3.71
N PRO A 110 24.28 -5.52 -3.43
CA PRO A 110 23.87 -5.18 -2.07
C PRO A 110 23.82 -6.34 -1.09
N ALA A 111 23.59 -7.58 -1.57
CA ALA A 111 23.50 -8.77 -0.74
C ALA A 111 24.15 -9.99 -1.42
N PRO A 112 25.49 -10.09 -1.41
CA PRO A 112 26.19 -11.21 -2.02
C PRO A 112 25.69 -12.56 -1.51
N GLY A 113 25.48 -13.52 -2.43
CA GLY A 113 25.00 -14.86 -2.11
C GLY A 113 23.48 -15.04 -2.00
N TYR A 114 22.71 -13.94 -2.00
CA TYR A 114 21.25 -13.99 -2.14
C TYR A 114 20.85 -14.02 -3.61
N TYR A 115 19.68 -14.55 -3.91
CA TYR A 115 19.16 -14.49 -5.28
C TYR A 115 18.78 -13.06 -5.68
N VAL A 116 18.85 -12.76 -6.97
CA VAL A 116 18.29 -11.51 -7.53
C VAL A 116 16.78 -11.70 -7.64
N SER A 117 16.04 -11.05 -6.75
CA SER A 117 14.57 -11.02 -6.78
C SER A 117 14.05 -9.91 -7.68
N THR A 118 12.88 -10.11 -8.27
CA THR A 118 12.27 -9.19 -9.25
C THR A 118 10.96 -8.62 -8.72
N THR A 119 10.57 -7.45 -9.24
CA THR A 119 9.21 -6.91 -9.17
C THR A 119 8.72 -6.60 -10.57
N ALA A 120 7.41 -6.59 -10.78
CA ALA A 120 6.82 -6.28 -12.07
C ALA A 120 7.11 -4.82 -12.51
N LEU A 121 7.17 -3.87 -11.57
CA LEU A 121 7.69 -2.53 -11.81
C LEU A 121 9.21 -2.52 -11.63
N TYR A 122 9.93 -2.11 -12.64
CA TYR A 122 11.38 -2.03 -12.60
C TYR A 122 11.91 -0.77 -13.32
N ASN A 123 13.17 -0.44 -13.08
CA ASN A 123 13.86 0.66 -13.78
C ASN A 123 14.30 0.19 -15.19
N ALA A 124 13.51 0.57 -16.21
CA ALA A 124 13.81 0.22 -17.59
C ALA A 124 15.09 0.89 -18.13
N ASP A 125 15.53 1.99 -17.51
CA ASP A 125 16.77 2.69 -17.89
C ASP A 125 18.03 1.88 -17.44
N ASN A 126 17.89 0.94 -16.51
CA ASN A 126 18.90 -0.05 -16.16
C ASN A 126 18.67 -1.33 -17.00
N SER A 127 19.45 -1.51 -18.07
CA SER A 127 19.33 -2.66 -18.97
C SER A 127 19.86 -3.98 -18.38
N ASN A 128 20.65 -3.92 -17.29
CA ASN A 128 21.17 -5.12 -16.64
C ASN A 128 20.11 -5.80 -15.77
N VAL A 129 19.47 -6.83 -16.30
CA VAL A 129 18.44 -7.61 -15.58
C VAL A 129 18.99 -8.31 -14.32
N ARG A 130 20.32 -8.51 -14.24
CA ARG A 130 20.99 -9.15 -13.11
C ARG A 130 21.35 -8.17 -11.99
N ASP A 131 21.21 -6.86 -12.22
CA ASP A 131 21.40 -5.87 -11.16
C ASP A 131 20.17 -5.82 -10.25
N PRO A 132 20.28 -6.19 -8.96
CA PRO A 132 19.16 -6.13 -8.04
C PRO A 132 18.58 -4.72 -7.86
N ARG A 133 19.36 -3.67 -8.11
CA ARG A 133 18.91 -2.27 -8.04
C ARG A 133 17.97 -1.87 -9.18
N ARG A 134 17.80 -2.74 -10.17
CA ARG A 134 16.80 -2.58 -11.23
C ARG A 134 15.37 -2.67 -10.68
N TYR A 135 15.15 -3.47 -9.66
CA TYR A 135 13.84 -3.82 -9.10
C TYR A 135 13.49 -2.96 -7.89
N VAL A 136 12.22 -2.94 -7.52
CA VAL A 136 11.74 -2.13 -6.38
C VAL A 136 11.99 -2.91 -5.09
N ASP A 137 12.88 -2.40 -4.25
CA ASP A 137 13.25 -3.06 -2.99
C ASP A 137 12.10 -3.03 -1.98
N ALA A 138 11.48 -4.19 -1.72
CA ALA A 138 10.40 -4.35 -0.75
C ALA A 138 10.76 -3.93 0.68
N ALA A 139 12.04 -4.03 1.06
CA ALA A 139 12.49 -3.65 2.39
C ALA A 139 12.65 -2.12 2.56
N ALA A 140 12.74 -1.37 1.45
CA ALA A 140 13.01 0.07 1.49
C ALA A 140 11.87 0.93 0.94
N ILE A 141 11.10 0.41 -0.01
CA ILE A 141 10.08 1.15 -0.73
C ILE A 141 8.68 0.68 -0.33
N PRO A 142 7.82 1.55 0.22
CA PRO A 142 6.44 1.20 0.47
C PRO A 142 5.70 1.03 -0.87
N TYR A 143 5.27 -0.21 -1.16
CA TYR A 143 4.50 -0.50 -2.35
C TYR A 143 3.32 -1.45 -2.07
N ILE A 144 2.36 -1.44 -2.97
CA ILE A 144 1.26 -2.39 -3.05
C ILE A 144 1.42 -3.31 -4.25
N VAL A 145 0.92 -4.54 -4.11
CA VAL A 145 0.80 -5.53 -5.18
C VAL A 145 -0.60 -5.44 -5.78
N LEU A 146 -0.70 -5.31 -7.09
CA LEU A 146 -1.97 -5.21 -7.79
C LEU A 146 -2.46 -6.59 -8.23
N HIS A 147 -3.67 -6.95 -7.81
CA HIS A 147 -4.36 -8.11 -8.37
C HIS A 147 -4.70 -7.86 -9.86
N PRO A 148 -4.63 -8.86 -10.77
CA PRO A 148 -4.88 -8.69 -12.21
C PRO A 148 -6.20 -7.99 -12.55
N LYS A 149 -7.26 -8.20 -11.77
CA LYS A 149 -8.54 -7.47 -11.96
C LYS A 149 -8.43 -5.98 -11.63
N VAL A 150 -7.52 -5.55 -10.74
CA VAL A 150 -7.26 -4.13 -10.45
C VAL A 150 -6.47 -3.50 -11.59
N LEU A 151 -5.55 -4.25 -12.21
CA LEU A 151 -4.76 -3.82 -13.37
C LEU A 151 -5.63 -3.47 -14.61
N ASN A 152 -6.87 -3.89 -14.66
CA ASN A 152 -7.82 -3.41 -15.68
C ASN A 152 -8.20 -1.93 -15.50
N TYR A 153 -7.89 -1.32 -14.38
CA TYR A 153 -8.31 0.04 -14.00
C TYR A 153 -7.17 0.93 -13.53
N ALA A 154 -6.09 0.34 -13.01
CA ALA A 154 -4.88 1.00 -12.56
C ALA A 154 -3.66 0.32 -13.21
N ARG A 155 -2.48 0.90 -13.09
CA ARG A 155 -1.25 0.35 -13.68
C ARG A 155 -0.09 0.39 -12.69
N LEU A 156 0.93 -0.38 -12.96
CA LEU A 156 2.19 -0.29 -12.24
C LEU A 156 2.77 1.13 -12.33
N GLY A 157 3.30 1.60 -11.23
CA GLY A 157 3.79 2.97 -11.09
C GLY A 157 2.74 3.97 -10.58
N ASP A 158 1.44 3.62 -10.55
CA ASP A 158 0.41 4.47 -9.94
C ASP A 158 0.63 4.60 -8.43
N PHE A 159 0.36 5.80 -7.89
CA PHE A 159 0.46 6.05 -6.46
C PHE A 159 -0.76 5.50 -5.72
N ALA A 160 -0.56 5.24 -4.43
CA ALA A 160 -1.60 4.76 -3.54
C ALA A 160 -1.45 5.33 -2.14
N THR A 161 -2.53 5.29 -1.37
CA THR A 161 -2.52 5.49 0.08
C THR A 161 -3.14 4.27 0.75
N VAL A 162 -2.48 3.78 1.80
CA VAL A 162 -2.95 2.64 2.56
C VAL A 162 -3.14 3.05 4.01
N VAL A 163 -4.25 2.64 4.60
CA VAL A 163 -4.64 2.98 5.98
C VAL A 163 -4.90 1.71 6.78
N ASN A 164 -4.23 1.59 7.91
CA ASN A 164 -4.58 0.60 8.92
C ASN A 164 -5.73 1.15 9.77
N LEU A 165 -6.94 0.69 9.52
CA LEU A 165 -8.17 1.20 10.17
C LEU A 165 -8.23 0.91 11.67
N GLN A 166 -7.42 -0.03 12.18
CA GLN A 166 -7.40 -0.37 13.59
C GLN A 166 -6.60 0.62 14.43
N ASN A 167 -5.46 1.10 13.91
CA ASN A 167 -4.56 2.01 14.64
C ASN A 167 -4.49 3.42 14.03
N GLY A 168 -5.15 3.66 12.90
CA GLY A 168 -5.20 4.94 12.20
C GLY A 168 -3.92 5.31 11.44
N LYS A 169 -2.87 4.46 11.44
CA LYS A 169 -1.66 4.74 10.67
C LYS A 169 -1.95 4.73 9.17
N THR A 170 -1.37 5.70 8.49
CA THR A 170 -1.52 5.90 7.04
C THR A 170 -0.13 5.93 6.40
N SER A 171 0.02 5.29 5.27
CA SER A 171 1.25 5.31 4.47
C SER A 171 0.96 5.58 3.00
N ALA A 172 1.84 6.37 2.40
CA ALA A 172 1.95 6.48 0.94
C ALA A 172 2.54 5.19 0.37
N ALA A 173 2.18 4.85 -0.85
CA ALA A 173 2.72 3.70 -1.57
C ALA A 173 2.73 3.93 -3.08
N ILE A 174 3.44 3.06 -3.79
CA ILE A 174 3.40 2.94 -5.25
C ILE A 174 2.95 1.53 -5.63
N ALA A 175 2.22 1.35 -6.72
CA ALA A 175 1.92 0.02 -7.25
C ALA A 175 3.17 -0.53 -7.93
N ALA A 176 3.82 -1.54 -7.35
CA ALA A 176 5.11 -2.03 -7.85
C ALA A 176 5.13 -3.50 -8.23
N ASP A 177 4.12 -4.26 -7.86
CA ASP A 177 4.09 -5.66 -8.25
C ASP A 177 2.68 -6.14 -8.63
N GLU A 178 2.61 -7.35 -9.16
CA GLU A 178 1.40 -8.00 -9.62
C GLU A 178 1.26 -9.39 -8.97
N SER A 179 0.11 -9.65 -8.37
CA SER A 179 -0.18 -10.97 -7.80
C SER A 179 -0.69 -11.96 -8.84
N ALA A 180 -0.64 -13.25 -8.52
CA ALA A 180 -1.30 -14.26 -9.32
C ALA A 180 -2.84 -14.15 -9.22
N PRO A 181 -3.60 -14.51 -10.28
CA PRO A 181 -5.07 -14.37 -10.32
C PRO A 181 -5.82 -15.15 -9.24
N ASN A 182 -5.22 -16.19 -8.71
CA ASN A 182 -5.79 -17.06 -7.68
C ASN A 182 -5.43 -16.61 -6.24
N LEU A 183 -4.63 -15.55 -6.08
CA LEU A 183 -4.29 -14.99 -4.78
C LEU A 183 -5.32 -13.94 -4.33
N PRO A 184 -5.49 -13.75 -3.01
CA PRO A 184 -6.35 -12.69 -2.48
C PRO A 184 -5.88 -11.28 -2.90
N VAL A 185 -6.80 -10.34 -2.93
CA VAL A 185 -6.50 -8.91 -3.05
C VAL A 185 -5.98 -8.41 -1.70
N GLY A 186 -4.89 -7.67 -1.69
CA GLY A 186 -4.35 -7.07 -0.46
C GLY A 186 -3.00 -7.66 -0.05
N GLU A 187 -1.99 -7.26 -0.79
CA GLU A 187 -0.61 -7.61 -0.57
C GLU A 187 0.26 -6.36 -0.68
N ALA A 188 1.36 -6.29 0.09
CA ALA A 188 2.18 -5.10 0.18
C ALA A 188 3.61 -5.40 0.65
N SER A 189 4.53 -4.48 0.37
CA SER A 189 5.93 -4.59 0.74
C SER A 189 6.16 -4.63 2.26
N ILE A 190 7.31 -5.15 2.67
CA ILE A 190 7.84 -5.11 4.03
C ILE A 190 7.80 -3.66 4.56
N ALA A 191 8.35 -2.70 3.80
CA ALA A 191 8.40 -1.29 4.19
C ALA A 191 7.01 -0.67 4.39
N LEU A 192 6.00 -1.06 3.59
CA LEU A 192 4.63 -0.58 3.78
C LEU A 192 4.00 -1.15 5.05
N ALA A 193 4.20 -2.43 5.33
CA ALA A 193 3.71 -3.07 6.56
C ALA A 193 4.29 -2.41 7.81
N GLU A 194 5.61 -2.15 7.84
CA GLU A 194 6.28 -1.43 8.93
C GLU A 194 5.70 -0.03 9.16
N ALA A 195 5.51 0.75 8.07
CA ALA A 195 4.92 2.08 8.15
C ALA A 195 3.49 2.05 8.73
N LEU A 196 2.73 1.00 8.46
CA LEU A 196 1.37 0.80 8.98
C LEU A 196 1.33 0.19 10.39
N GLY A 197 2.49 -0.18 10.97
CA GLY A 197 2.59 -0.87 12.26
C GLY A 197 1.96 -2.26 12.23
N VAL A 198 2.12 -2.96 11.14
CA VAL A 198 1.77 -4.37 10.94
C VAL A 198 3.05 -5.20 11.06
N ASP A 199 2.95 -6.43 11.55
CA ASP A 199 4.08 -7.37 11.53
C ASP A 199 4.53 -7.57 10.07
N SER A 200 5.75 -7.14 9.79
CA SER A 200 6.31 -7.05 8.42
C SER A 200 7.03 -8.32 7.96
N SER A 201 7.01 -9.39 8.74
CA SER A 201 7.63 -10.66 8.36
C SER A 201 6.92 -11.30 7.16
N PRO A 202 7.59 -11.52 6.01
CA PRO A 202 6.98 -12.20 4.88
C PRO A 202 6.61 -13.67 5.19
N ARG A 203 7.26 -14.27 6.20
CA ARG A 203 7.01 -15.68 6.58
C ARG A 203 5.83 -15.86 7.51
N THR A 204 5.61 -14.91 8.42
CA THR A 204 4.66 -15.10 9.54
C THR A 204 3.84 -13.87 9.86
N GLY A 205 4.16 -12.74 9.26
CA GLY A 205 3.52 -11.46 9.49
C GLY A 205 2.25 -11.24 8.69
N GLY A 206 1.93 -9.98 8.52
CA GLY A 206 0.72 -9.54 7.84
C GLY A 206 -0.43 -9.25 8.80
N LYS A 207 -1.59 -8.98 8.25
CA LYS A 207 -2.79 -8.62 9.01
C LYS A 207 -4.06 -9.12 8.33
N ASN A 208 -4.93 -9.71 9.10
CA ASN A 208 -6.25 -10.15 8.65
C ASN A 208 -7.25 -8.99 8.74
N GLY A 209 -7.71 -8.49 7.59
CA GLY A 209 -8.71 -7.42 7.49
C GLY A 209 -8.24 -6.06 7.97
N ASP A 210 -9.16 -5.09 7.95
CA ASP A 210 -8.99 -3.73 8.47
C ASP A 210 -7.84 -2.90 7.85
N ILE A 211 -7.37 -3.28 6.67
CA ILE A 211 -6.49 -2.45 5.84
C ILE A 211 -7.31 -1.89 4.68
N ALA A 212 -7.32 -0.57 4.56
CA ALA A 212 -7.94 0.15 3.46
C ALA A 212 -6.88 0.56 2.44
N TYR A 213 -7.13 0.27 1.19
CA TYR A 213 -6.29 0.63 0.05
C TYR A 213 -7.03 1.65 -0.80
N LEU A 214 -6.35 2.70 -1.21
CA LEU A 214 -6.82 3.68 -2.17
C LEU A 214 -5.73 3.88 -3.23
N VAL A 215 -6.02 3.46 -4.45
CA VAL A 215 -5.14 3.59 -5.62
C VAL A 215 -5.62 4.75 -6.48
N TYR A 216 -4.70 5.53 -7.04
CA TYR A 216 -5.00 6.68 -7.91
C TYR A 216 -4.67 6.35 -9.37
N PRO A 217 -5.63 5.86 -10.17
CA PRO A 217 -5.38 5.44 -11.54
C PRO A 217 -4.82 6.56 -12.41
N GLY A 218 -3.76 6.23 -13.17
CA GLY A 218 -3.12 7.18 -14.07
C GLY A 218 -2.24 8.23 -13.40
N SER A 219 -2.00 8.12 -12.08
CA SER A 219 -1.17 9.08 -11.34
C SER A 219 0.33 8.85 -11.54
N GLY A 220 0.73 7.65 -11.92
CA GLY A 220 2.13 7.30 -12.18
C GLY A 220 2.51 7.31 -13.65
N ASN A 221 3.79 7.05 -13.92
CA ASN A 221 4.34 7.02 -15.28
C ASN A 221 5.01 5.68 -15.64
N GLY A 222 4.74 4.61 -14.86
CA GLY A 222 5.32 3.28 -15.12
C GLY A 222 6.80 3.14 -14.74
N LYS A 223 7.34 4.04 -13.91
CA LYS A 223 8.73 3.99 -13.42
C LYS A 223 8.78 3.93 -11.89
N PRO A 224 9.76 3.23 -11.29
CA PRO A 224 10.03 3.31 -9.86
C PRO A 224 10.27 4.74 -9.38
N ARG A 225 9.94 5.01 -8.13
CA ARG A 225 10.10 6.33 -7.50
C ARG A 225 10.82 6.23 -6.17
N ARG A 226 11.52 7.31 -5.80
CA ARG A 226 12.08 7.44 -4.46
C ARG A 226 10.97 7.66 -3.44
N VAL A 227 11.19 7.22 -2.20
CA VAL A 227 10.22 7.32 -1.11
C VAL A 227 9.67 8.74 -0.95
N GLN A 228 10.55 9.76 -1.03
CA GLN A 228 10.14 11.16 -0.89
C GLN A 228 9.14 11.60 -1.98
N GLU A 229 9.32 11.13 -3.23
CA GLU A 229 8.40 11.41 -4.34
C GLU A 229 7.08 10.67 -4.14
N ILE A 230 7.12 9.41 -3.67
CA ILE A 230 5.92 8.62 -3.35
C ILE A 230 5.12 9.34 -2.26
N VAL A 231 5.77 9.76 -1.17
CA VAL A 231 5.12 10.46 -0.06
C VAL A 231 4.49 11.77 -0.51
N ALA A 232 5.22 12.61 -1.26
CA ALA A 232 4.71 13.90 -1.71
C ALA A 232 3.49 13.75 -2.62
N ASN A 233 3.60 12.91 -3.67
CA ASN A 233 2.50 12.73 -4.63
C ASN A 233 1.28 12.04 -4.01
N SER A 234 1.48 10.99 -3.21
CA SER A 234 0.36 10.29 -2.58
C SER A 234 -0.38 11.17 -1.57
N ARG A 235 0.35 12.03 -0.82
CA ARG A 235 -0.28 12.97 0.12
C ARG A 235 -1.19 13.94 -0.61
N ASP A 236 -0.70 14.60 -1.64
CA ASP A 236 -1.47 15.60 -2.39
C ASP A 236 -2.69 14.97 -3.06
N LEU A 237 -2.56 13.77 -3.59
CA LEU A 237 -3.67 12.99 -4.16
C LEU A 237 -4.69 12.59 -3.09
N PHE A 238 -4.23 12.16 -1.90
CA PHE A 238 -5.10 11.75 -0.80
C PHE A 238 -5.90 12.93 -0.25
N GLU A 239 -5.27 14.07 -0.02
CA GLU A 239 -5.92 15.29 0.44
C GLU A 239 -6.95 15.77 -0.59
N THR A 240 -6.59 15.81 -1.87
CA THR A 240 -7.49 16.19 -2.98
C THR A 240 -8.67 15.22 -3.09
N TRP A 241 -8.46 13.92 -2.87
CA TRP A 241 -9.53 12.93 -2.91
C TRP A 241 -10.52 13.08 -1.76
N GLY A 242 -10.12 13.66 -0.62
CA GLY A 242 -10.94 13.91 0.58
C GLY A 242 -10.45 13.21 1.85
N GLY A 243 -9.27 12.61 1.81
CA GLY A 243 -8.55 12.08 2.96
C GLY A 243 -9.25 10.93 3.69
N VAL A 244 -8.83 10.73 4.95
CA VAL A 244 -9.35 9.66 5.83
C VAL A 244 -10.85 9.76 6.05
N SER A 245 -11.40 10.97 6.17
CA SER A 245 -12.83 11.18 6.43
C SER A 245 -13.69 10.63 5.30
N LYS A 246 -13.32 10.91 4.05
CA LYS A 246 -14.03 10.38 2.87
C LYS A 246 -13.82 8.88 2.74
N LEU A 247 -12.60 8.38 2.97
CA LEU A 247 -12.32 6.95 2.90
C LEU A 247 -13.20 6.17 3.89
N ASN A 248 -13.30 6.60 5.13
CA ASN A 248 -14.16 5.99 6.13
C ASN A 248 -15.63 6.03 5.72
N SER A 249 -16.12 7.17 5.23
CA SER A 249 -17.51 7.29 4.73
C SER A 249 -17.77 6.31 3.58
N CYS A 250 -16.82 6.17 2.65
CA CYS A 250 -16.91 5.24 1.52
C CYS A 250 -16.91 3.77 1.93
N LEU A 251 -16.12 3.41 2.93
CA LEU A 251 -16.05 2.04 3.43
C LEU A 251 -17.25 1.66 4.29
N MET A 252 -17.84 2.62 5.05
CA MET A 252 -19.00 2.42 5.92
C MET A 252 -20.33 2.46 5.16
N ALA A 253 -20.43 3.19 4.05
CA ALA A 253 -21.66 3.26 3.27
C ALA A 253 -22.09 1.86 2.87
N SER A 254 -23.28 1.45 3.35
CA SER A 254 -23.80 0.10 3.14
C SER A 254 -23.96 -0.19 1.65
N SER A 255 -23.79 -1.45 1.27
CA SER A 255 -24.01 -1.96 -0.09
C SER A 255 -25.48 -1.89 -0.53
N ALA A 256 -26.35 -1.23 0.21
CA ALA A 256 -27.77 -1.07 -0.13
C ALA A 256 -27.99 -0.29 -1.43
N ASP A 257 -27.02 0.53 -1.87
CA ASP A 257 -27.12 1.31 -3.12
C ASP A 257 -26.49 0.63 -4.35
N ALA A 258 -25.98 -0.59 -4.22
CA ALA A 258 -25.29 -1.29 -5.31
C ALA A 258 -26.24 -2.05 -6.28
N ASN A 259 -27.58 -1.94 -6.09
CA ASN A 259 -28.59 -2.64 -6.89
C ASN A 259 -29.61 -1.69 -7.55
N ARG A 260 -29.23 -0.45 -7.83
CA ARG A 260 -30.02 0.41 -8.72
C ARG A 260 -29.33 0.63 -10.04
#